data_3946daf12f121a8966e4a6ada9fd430d
#
_entry.id   3946daf12f121a8966e4a6ada9fd430d
#
_cell.length_a   1.000
_cell.length_b   1.000
_cell.length_c   1.000
_cell.angle_alpha   90.00
_cell.angle_beta   90.00
_cell.angle_gamma   90.00
#
_symmetry.space_group_name_H-M   'P 1'
#
loop_
_entity.id
_entity.type
_entity.pdbx_description
1 polymer ?
#
loop_
_entity_poly.entity_id
_entity_poly.type
_entity_poly.pdbx_seq_one_letter_code
_entity_poly.pdbx_strand_id
1 'polypeptide(L)'
;MKPPGEDEKLENQRLGSLLLNTLTREMRLWRTPVLKNGCIQGSDISPHQYHEVIVWVCEMSSTFQFSSETFALGVCVLNSLLATVKTQLKYFKCMAITSLILAAKVNEEDEVIASVKDLLEQSRCRFSTAEILRMERVILNKLHWDLYIATPMDFIHIFHGLLKVRHPQLMRAGAQNRLRLQASLWTRQVQHCMACHQLWQFKGSILALAIITLELERLTPDWFSVFTDLLRKAQIESREFICCKEMVDEYLTSLSLSLPKNAVYILDASSMLTFRGQDRRGGGRKAGADQDMDDFYDGLCCLYDEEPPMKTGRHGPQDMTSPCPPLQPSQ
;
A
#
# COMPACT_ATOMS: atom_id res chain seq x y z
N MET A 1 -0.30 43.50 7.13
CA MET A 1 0.01 42.71 5.91
C MET A 1 1.36 42.08 6.14
N LYS A 2 1.47 40.75 6.16
CA LYS A 2 2.77 40.05 6.21
C LYS A 2 3.50 40.30 4.88
N PRO A 3 4.83 40.45 4.86
CA PRO A 3 5.58 40.59 3.62
C PRO A 3 5.41 39.37 2.72
N PRO A 4 5.26 39.57 1.39
CA PRO A 4 5.16 38.45 0.45
C PRO A 4 6.48 37.66 0.46
N GLY A 5 6.50 36.49 1.01
CA GLY A 5 7.68 35.61 1.16
C GLY A 5 7.83 34.96 2.53
N GLU A 6 7.16 35.41 3.58
CA GLU A 6 7.18 34.75 4.90
C GLU A 6 6.32 33.50 4.91
N ASP A 7 5.15 33.56 4.29
CA ASP A 7 4.25 32.40 4.21
C ASP A 7 4.87 31.27 3.34
N GLU A 8 5.60 31.64 2.28
CA GLU A 8 6.31 30.66 1.43
C GLU A 8 7.49 30.01 2.16
N LYS A 9 8.23 30.76 2.97
CA LYS A 9 9.30 30.20 3.81
C LYS A 9 8.77 29.26 4.88
N LEU A 10 7.67 29.65 5.53
CA LEU A 10 7.03 28.83 6.55
C LEU A 10 6.49 27.51 5.97
N GLU A 11 5.83 27.57 4.80
CA GLU A 11 5.31 26.37 4.13
C GLU A 11 6.45 25.45 3.65
N ASN A 12 7.54 26.00 3.12
CA ASN A 12 8.72 25.23 2.75
C ASN A 12 9.36 24.52 3.96
N GLN A 13 9.43 25.19 5.12
CA GLN A 13 9.93 24.60 6.36
C GLN A 13 9.01 23.50 6.86
N ARG A 14 7.69 23.70 6.81
CA ARG A 14 6.67 22.71 7.17
C ARG A 14 6.78 21.46 6.31
N LEU A 15 6.85 21.63 4.98
CA LEU A 15 7.00 20.51 4.04
C LEU A 15 8.33 19.77 4.23
N GLY A 16 9.41 20.49 4.53
CA GLY A 16 10.70 19.88 4.86
C GLY A 16 10.64 19.02 6.13
N SER A 17 9.98 19.50 7.18
CA SER A 17 9.77 18.74 8.42
C SER A 17 8.85 17.52 8.19
N LEU A 18 7.81 17.68 7.38
CA LEU A 18 6.92 16.59 7.01
C LEU A 18 7.66 15.51 6.22
N LEU A 19 8.50 15.90 5.25
CA LEU A 19 9.35 14.97 4.50
C LEU A 19 10.25 14.15 5.42
N LEU A 20 10.95 14.81 6.34
CA LEU A 20 11.85 14.13 7.28
C LEU A 20 11.12 13.14 8.18
N ASN A 21 9.96 13.52 8.71
CA ASN A 21 9.12 12.64 9.51
C ASN A 21 8.63 11.43 8.71
N THR A 22 8.22 11.65 7.44
CA THR A 22 7.75 10.59 6.56
C THR A 22 8.87 9.63 6.18
N LEU A 23 10.07 10.12 5.88
CA LEU A 23 11.28 9.30 5.66
C LEU A 23 11.65 8.47 6.89
N THR A 24 11.53 9.04 8.09
CA THR A 24 11.80 8.32 9.35
C THR A 24 10.80 7.18 9.54
N ARG A 25 9.50 7.40 9.25
CA ARG A 25 8.49 6.34 9.27
C ARG A 25 8.78 5.26 8.25
N GLU A 26 9.15 5.65 7.03
CA GLU A 26 9.53 4.72 5.97
C GLU A 26 10.68 3.82 6.41
N MET A 27 11.76 4.37 6.93
CA MET A 27 12.91 3.59 7.41
C MET A 27 12.53 2.59 8.50
N ARG A 28 11.58 2.94 9.36
CA ARG A 28 11.15 2.09 10.47
C ARG A 28 10.21 0.97 10.04
N LEU A 29 9.24 1.28 9.19
CA LEU A 29 8.07 0.42 8.94
C LEU A 29 8.04 -0.18 7.54
N TRP A 30 8.84 0.33 6.59
CA TRP A 30 8.86 -0.20 5.24
C TRP A 30 9.36 -1.64 5.22
N ARG A 31 8.50 -2.54 4.80
CA ARG A 31 8.82 -3.96 4.63
C ARG A 31 8.25 -4.44 3.32
N THR A 32 9.04 -5.22 2.60
CA THR A 32 8.64 -5.75 1.30
C THR A 32 8.83 -7.25 1.26
N PRO A 33 7.96 -7.97 0.57
CA PRO A 33 8.15 -9.40 0.36
C PRO A 33 9.40 -9.66 -0.50
N VAL A 34 10.04 -10.79 -0.29
CA VAL A 34 11.21 -11.24 -1.05
C VAL A 34 10.81 -12.39 -1.94
N LEU A 35 11.26 -12.38 -3.21
CA LEU A 35 11.08 -13.52 -4.11
C LEU A 35 12.15 -14.57 -3.89
N LYS A 36 11.72 -15.83 -3.77
CA LYS A 36 12.59 -16.99 -3.70
C LYS A 36 11.97 -18.15 -4.50
N ASN A 37 12.75 -18.73 -5.41
CA ASN A 37 12.30 -19.84 -6.25
C ASN A 37 11.01 -19.55 -7.06
N GLY A 38 10.83 -18.30 -7.52
CA GLY A 38 9.67 -17.90 -8.34
C GLY A 38 8.38 -17.59 -7.55
N CYS A 39 8.40 -17.68 -6.23
CA CYS A 39 7.30 -17.33 -5.35
C CYS A 39 7.75 -16.35 -4.26
N ILE A 40 6.78 -15.70 -3.59
CA ILE A 40 7.05 -14.91 -2.39
C ILE A 40 7.59 -15.85 -1.31
N GLN A 41 8.68 -15.45 -0.67
CA GLN A 41 9.35 -16.27 0.36
C GLN A 41 8.37 -16.65 1.49
N GLY A 42 8.29 -17.95 1.77
CA GLY A 42 7.36 -18.48 2.78
C GLY A 42 5.93 -18.65 2.28
N SER A 43 5.70 -18.57 0.97
CA SER A 43 4.37 -18.78 0.38
C SER A 43 4.45 -19.54 -0.95
N ASP A 44 3.30 -19.93 -1.47
CA ASP A 44 3.09 -20.48 -2.81
C ASP A 44 2.54 -19.43 -3.80
N ILE A 45 2.65 -18.12 -3.46
CA ILE A 45 2.15 -17.01 -4.24
C ILE A 45 3.19 -16.61 -5.29
N SER A 46 2.84 -16.75 -6.57
CA SER A 46 3.66 -16.29 -7.68
C SER A 46 3.53 -14.77 -7.92
N PRO A 47 4.50 -14.14 -8.63
CA PRO A 47 4.39 -12.73 -9.03
C PRO A 47 3.12 -12.41 -9.84
N HIS A 48 2.68 -13.33 -10.68
CA HIS A 48 1.46 -13.18 -11.47
C HIS A 48 0.21 -13.14 -10.58
N GLN A 49 0.11 -14.07 -9.62
CA GLN A 49 -1.00 -14.10 -8.65
C GLN A 49 -1.00 -12.88 -7.74
N TYR A 50 0.18 -12.38 -7.36
CA TYR A 50 0.30 -11.12 -6.64
C TYR A 50 -0.27 -9.97 -7.47
N HIS A 51 0.18 -9.81 -8.73
CA HIS A 51 -0.30 -8.77 -9.63
C HIS A 51 -1.83 -8.80 -9.78
N GLU A 52 -2.41 -9.97 -10.06
CA GLU A 52 -3.86 -10.15 -10.17
C GLU A 52 -4.62 -9.71 -8.91
N VAL A 53 -4.10 -10.05 -7.73
CA VAL A 53 -4.75 -9.68 -6.46
C VAL A 53 -4.63 -8.17 -6.20
N ILE A 54 -3.48 -7.53 -6.50
CA ILE A 54 -3.35 -6.08 -6.33
C ILE A 54 -4.24 -5.30 -7.31
N VAL A 55 -4.35 -5.75 -8.57
CA VAL A 55 -5.31 -5.17 -9.52
C VAL A 55 -6.74 -5.30 -9.00
N TRP A 56 -7.11 -6.47 -8.49
CA TRP A 56 -8.42 -6.68 -7.88
C TRP A 56 -8.64 -5.80 -6.62
N VAL A 57 -7.62 -5.58 -5.78
CA VAL A 57 -7.70 -4.65 -4.63
C VAL A 57 -7.94 -3.22 -5.12
N CYS A 58 -7.32 -2.81 -6.23
CA CYS A 58 -7.55 -1.51 -6.84
C CYS A 58 -9.00 -1.36 -7.34
N GLU A 59 -9.56 -2.40 -7.97
CA GLU A 59 -10.97 -2.45 -8.37
C GLU A 59 -11.89 -2.32 -7.14
N MET A 60 -11.60 -3.04 -6.07
CA MET A 60 -12.37 -2.98 -4.83
C MET A 60 -12.30 -1.60 -4.18
N SER A 61 -11.11 -1.01 -4.11
CA SER A 61 -10.92 0.36 -3.60
C SER A 61 -11.78 1.37 -4.37
N SER A 62 -11.81 1.25 -5.71
CA SER A 62 -12.65 2.09 -6.56
C SER A 62 -14.16 1.81 -6.36
N THR A 63 -14.55 0.55 -6.22
CA THR A 63 -15.95 0.14 -5.99
C THR A 63 -16.48 0.67 -4.65
N PHE A 64 -15.62 0.67 -3.63
CA PHE A 64 -15.95 1.19 -2.30
C PHE A 64 -15.78 2.71 -2.19
N GLN A 65 -15.34 3.37 -3.26
CA GLN A 65 -15.06 4.80 -3.33
C GLN A 65 -13.98 5.28 -2.33
N PHE A 66 -13.04 4.40 -2.00
CA PHE A 66 -11.92 4.75 -1.15
C PHE A 66 -10.88 5.60 -1.89
N SER A 67 -10.16 6.41 -1.13
CA SER A 67 -9.08 7.26 -1.66
C SER A 67 -7.89 6.44 -2.19
N SER A 68 -7.07 7.07 -3.01
CA SER A 68 -5.82 6.47 -3.51
C SER A 68 -4.81 6.20 -2.39
N GLU A 69 -4.86 7.00 -1.35
CA GLU A 69 -4.09 6.87 -0.11
C GLU A 69 -4.47 5.59 0.64
N THR A 70 -5.75 5.29 0.71
CA THR A 70 -6.29 4.07 1.31
C THR A 70 -5.87 2.83 0.53
N PHE A 71 -5.94 2.86 -0.80
CA PHE A 71 -5.40 1.79 -1.62
C PHE A 71 -3.91 1.58 -1.35
N ALA A 72 -3.11 2.66 -1.37
CA ALA A 72 -1.66 2.57 -1.16
C ALA A 72 -1.32 2.01 0.23
N LEU A 73 -1.99 2.48 1.28
CA LEU A 73 -1.81 1.95 2.62
C LEU A 73 -2.20 0.47 2.70
N GLY A 74 -3.32 0.07 2.10
CA GLY A 74 -3.76 -1.33 2.05
C GLY A 74 -2.72 -2.26 1.42
N VAL A 75 -2.11 -1.84 0.30
CA VAL A 75 -1.02 -2.59 -0.33
C VAL A 75 0.23 -2.63 0.53
N CYS A 76 0.61 -1.51 1.19
CA CYS A 76 1.76 -1.48 2.11
C CYS A 76 1.54 -2.39 3.33
N VAL A 77 0.36 -2.42 3.90
CA VAL A 77 -0.02 -3.34 5.00
C VAL A 77 0.08 -4.80 4.54
N LEU A 78 -0.47 -5.12 3.37
CA LEU A 78 -0.39 -6.46 2.79
C LEU A 78 1.07 -6.88 2.56
N ASN A 79 1.90 -6.02 1.97
CA ASN A 79 3.32 -6.29 1.72
C ASN A 79 4.10 -6.51 3.02
N SER A 80 3.83 -5.70 4.05
CA SER A 80 4.43 -5.86 5.37
C SER A 80 4.04 -7.19 6.01
N LEU A 81 2.79 -7.60 5.84
CA LEU A 81 2.31 -8.90 6.31
C LEU A 81 3.00 -10.05 5.56
N LEU A 82 3.05 -10.02 4.22
CA LEU A 82 3.72 -11.03 3.39
C LEU A 82 5.21 -11.15 3.68
N ALA A 83 5.86 -10.06 4.12
CA ALA A 83 7.26 -10.07 4.53
C ALA A 83 7.48 -10.73 5.90
N THR A 84 6.45 -10.86 6.73
CA THR A 84 6.57 -11.32 8.13
C THR A 84 5.96 -12.68 8.38
N VAL A 85 5.00 -13.13 7.56
CA VAL A 85 4.27 -14.39 7.78
C VAL A 85 4.44 -15.35 6.60
N LYS A 86 4.44 -16.64 6.91
CA LYS A 86 4.26 -17.68 5.89
C LYS A 86 2.78 -17.82 5.57
N THR A 87 2.43 -17.82 4.30
CA THR A 87 1.02 -17.89 3.89
C THR A 87 0.80 -18.80 2.68
N GLN A 88 -0.42 -19.27 2.52
CA GLN A 88 -0.86 -20.04 1.35
C GLN A 88 -1.73 -19.17 0.44
N LEU A 89 -1.70 -19.46 -0.86
CA LEU A 89 -2.46 -18.72 -1.88
C LEU A 89 -3.96 -18.65 -1.55
N LYS A 90 -4.53 -19.69 -0.95
CA LYS A 90 -5.97 -19.72 -0.59
C LYS A 90 -6.40 -18.59 0.36
N TYR A 91 -5.48 -18.09 1.20
CA TYR A 91 -5.76 -16.99 2.14
C TYR A 91 -5.42 -15.61 1.56
N PHE A 92 -4.73 -15.56 0.44
CA PHE A 92 -4.15 -14.32 -0.06
C PHE A 92 -5.20 -13.25 -0.35
N LYS A 93 -6.33 -13.60 -0.99
CA LYS A 93 -7.43 -12.64 -1.21
C LYS A 93 -8.08 -12.17 0.10
N CYS A 94 -8.20 -13.06 1.11
CA CYS A 94 -8.70 -12.68 2.42
C CYS A 94 -7.77 -11.67 3.10
N MET A 95 -6.46 -11.91 3.07
CA MET A 95 -5.45 -10.99 3.58
C MET A 95 -5.50 -9.64 2.86
N ALA A 96 -5.62 -9.65 1.54
CA ALA A 96 -5.62 -8.45 0.72
C ALA A 96 -6.84 -7.55 0.99
N ILE A 97 -8.07 -8.13 0.98
CA ILE A 97 -9.27 -7.34 1.26
C ILE A 97 -9.30 -6.85 2.72
N THR A 98 -8.83 -7.66 3.66
CA THR A 98 -8.75 -7.24 5.07
C THR A 98 -7.73 -6.12 5.26
N SER A 99 -6.60 -6.15 4.55
CA SER A 99 -5.61 -5.06 4.57
C SER A 99 -6.19 -3.76 4.02
N LEU A 100 -7.03 -3.84 2.95
CA LEU A 100 -7.73 -2.68 2.41
C LEU A 100 -8.77 -2.12 3.41
N ILE A 101 -9.55 -2.98 4.06
CA ILE A 101 -10.52 -2.58 5.09
C ILE A 101 -9.81 -1.92 6.29
N LEU A 102 -8.68 -2.45 6.74
CA LEU A 102 -7.86 -1.85 7.79
C LEU A 102 -7.33 -0.47 7.38
N ALA A 103 -6.86 -0.35 6.13
CA ALA A 103 -6.41 0.94 5.61
C ALA A 103 -7.56 1.96 5.54
N ALA A 104 -8.77 1.54 5.16
CA ALA A 104 -9.94 2.40 5.17
C ALA A 104 -10.25 2.91 6.58
N LYS A 105 -10.23 2.04 7.60
CA LYS A 105 -10.42 2.43 9.01
C LYS A 105 -9.38 3.45 9.52
N VAL A 106 -8.23 3.56 8.86
CA VAL A 106 -7.17 4.54 9.22
C VAL A 106 -7.36 5.87 8.48
N ASN A 107 -7.78 5.84 7.22
CA ASN A 107 -7.71 6.99 6.31
C ASN A 107 -9.07 7.59 5.97
N GLU A 108 -10.16 6.81 5.98
CA GLU A 108 -11.48 7.28 5.57
C GLU A 108 -12.31 7.71 6.78
N GLU A 109 -13.31 8.55 6.54
CA GLU A 109 -14.29 8.92 7.55
C GLU A 109 -15.27 7.75 7.80
N ASP A 110 -15.72 7.59 9.03
CA ASP A 110 -16.59 6.46 9.44
C ASP A 110 -17.87 6.37 8.59
N GLU A 111 -18.39 7.50 8.11
CA GLU A 111 -19.58 7.58 7.26
C GLU A 111 -19.35 7.02 5.85
N VAL A 112 -18.11 6.98 5.39
CA VAL A 112 -17.72 6.46 4.06
C VAL A 112 -17.57 4.94 4.10
N ILE A 113 -17.21 4.38 5.26
CA ILE A 113 -16.91 2.97 5.40
C ILE A 113 -18.22 2.18 5.57
N ALA A 114 -18.66 1.50 4.52
CA ALA A 114 -19.76 0.56 4.60
C ALA A 114 -19.48 -0.57 5.60
N SER A 115 -20.52 -1.26 6.09
CA SER A 115 -20.33 -2.40 6.98
C SER A 115 -19.46 -3.49 6.30
N VAL A 116 -18.70 -4.26 7.07
CA VAL A 116 -17.88 -5.36 6.54
C VAL A 116 -18.73 -6.33 5.70
N LYS A 117 -19.99 -6.54 6.09
CA LYS A 117 -20.93 -7.38 5.35
C LYS A 117 -21.21 -6.80 3.96
N ASP A 118 -21.51 -5.50 3.87
CA ASP A 118 -21.82 -4.84 2.61
C ASP A 118 -20.58 -4.82 1.69
N LEU A 119 -19.38 -4.60 2.25
CA LEU A 119 -18.13 -4.65 1.51
C LEU A 119 -17.87 -6.06 0.94
N LEU A 120 -18.17 -7.12 1.69
CA LEU A 120 -18.03 -8.49 1.22
C LEU A 120 -19.06 -8.84 0.12
N GLU A 121 -20.29 -8.39 0.24
CA GLU A 121 -21.31 -8.57 -0.79
C GLU A 121 -20.91 -7.88 -2.09
N GLN A 122 -20.42 -6.63 -2.02
CA GLN A 122 -19.93 -5.88 -3.19
C GLN A 122 -18.67 -6.51 -3.81
N SER A 123 -17.75 -7.01 -2.99
CA SER A 123 -16.53 -7.66 -3.47
C SER A 123 -16.77 -9.03 -4.11
N ARG A 124 -17.97 -9.57 -3.96
CA ARG A 124 -18.32 -10.96 -4.37
C ARG A 124 -17.36 -12.01 -3.79
N CYS A 125 -16.76 -11.71 -2.67
CA CYS A 125 -15.92 -12.66 -1.94
C CYS A 125 -16.77 -13.70 -1.22
N ARG A 126 -16.22 -14.92 -1.12
CA ARG A 126 -16.88 -16.02 -0.40
C ARG A 126 -16.50 -16.07 1.08
N PHE A 127 -15.87 -15.02 1.60
CA PHE A 127 -15.47 -14.94 3.00
C PHE A 127 -16.63 -14.50 3.87
N SER A 128 -16.72 -15.06 5.06
CA SER A 128 -17.66 -14.61 6.09
C SER A 128 -17.11 -13.38 6.82
N THR A 129 -18.00 -12.59 7.42
CA THR A 129 -17.60 -11.46 8.28
C THR A 129 -16.70 -11.93 9.44
N ALA A 130 -16.95 -13.12 9.98
CA ALA A 130 -16.14 -13.68 11.06
C ALA A 130 -14.69 -13.97 10.62
N GLU A 131 -14.49 -14.46 9.38
CA GLU A 131 -13.15 -14.70 8.82
C GLU A 131 -12.39 -13.39 8.64
N ILE A 132 -13.04 -12.35 8.11
CA ILE A 132 -12.42 -11.02 7.98
C ILE A 132 -12.03 -10.45 9.35
N LEU A 133 -12.91 -10.50 10.35
CA LEU A 133 -12.59 -9.99 11.70
C LEU A 133 -11.47 -10.78 12.39
N ARG A 134 -11.34 -12.08 12.12
CA ARG A 134 -10.19 -12.86 12.59
C ARG A 134 -8.91 -12.47 11.87
N MET A 135 -8.97 -12.37 10.53
CA MET A 135 -7.82 -11.95 9.72
C MET A 135 -7.36 -10.54 10.11
N GLU A 136 -8.28 -9.61 10.37
CA GLU A 136 -7.98 -8.28 10.89
C GLU A 136 -7.15 -8.36 12.18
N ARG A 137 -7.56 -9.20 13.14
CA ARG A 137 -6.82 -9.40 14.39
C ARG A 137 -5.44 -10.01 14.16
N VAL A 138 -5.33 -10.96 13.23
CA VAL A 138 -4.03 -11.55 12.83
C VAL A 138 -3.11 -10.48 12.27
N ILE A 139 -3.59 -9.66 11.33
CA ILE A 139 -2.79 -8.58 10.72
C ILE A 139 -2.31 -7.60 11.79
N LEU A 140 -3.22 -7.10 12.63
CA LEU A 140 -2.90 -6.14 13.69
C LEU A 140 -1.85 -6.69 14.65
N ASN A 141 -2.00 -7.93 15.09
CA ASN A 141 -1.03 -8.56 16.00
C ASN A 141 0.34 -8.75 15.34
N LYS A 142 0.39 -9.21 14.08
CA LYS A 142 1.66 -9.41 13.35
C LYS A 142 2.37 -8.10 13.03
N LEU A 143 1.64 -7.01 12.85
CA LEU A 143 2.18 -5.67 12.62
C LEU A 143 2.25 -4.83 13.90
N HIS A 144 2.07 -5.46 15.08
CA HIS A 144 2.15 -4.79 16.38
C HIS A 144 1.26 -3.54 16.49
N TRP A 145 0.10 -3.55 15.84
CA TRP A 145 -0.86 -2.44 15.80
C TRP A 145 -0.30 -1.15 15.17
N ASP A 146 0.88 -1.20 14.55
CA ASP A 146 1.50 -0.04 13.90
C ASP A 146 1.22 -0.09 12.39
N LEU A 147 0.10 0.51 11.99
CA LEU A 147 -0.30 0.64 10.58
C LEU A 147 0.10 2.00 9.98
N TYR A 148 0.83 2.84 10.71
CA TYR A 148 1.23 4.18 10.25
C TYR A 148 2.43 4.13 9.30
N ILE A 149 2.28 3.34 8.23
CA ILE A 149 3.31 3.12 7.20
C ILE A 149 3.33 4.32 6.26
N ALA A 150 4.53 4.83 5.95
CA ALA A 150 4.68 5.83 4.91
C ALA A 150 4.50 5.19 3.52
N THR A 151 3.57 5.73 2.75
CA THR A 151 3.21 5.22 1.42
C THR A 151 3.85 6.04 0.30
N PRO A 152 3.98 5.50 -0.92
CA PRO A 152 4.41 6.30 -2.07
C PRO A 152 3.52 7.52 -2.33
N MET A 153 2.22 7.46 -1.96
CA MET A 153 1.29 8.60 -2.10
C MET A 153 1.66 9.76 -1.19
N ASP A 154 2.07 9.48 0.07
CA ASP A 154 2.55 10.52 0.99
C ASP A 154 3.69 11.31 0.35
N PHE A 155 4.64 10.61 -0.27
CA PHE A 155 5.79 11.24 -0.95
C PHE A 155 5.39 12.02 -2.20
N ILE A 156 4.44 11.53 -3.00
CA ILE A 156 3.88 12.29 -4.14
C ILE A 156 3.32 13.63 -3.66
N HIS A 157 2.53 13.64 -2.60
CA HIS A 157 1.94 14.87 -2.06
C HIS A 157 2.99 15.84 -1.52
N ILE A 158 3.98 15.32 -0.79
CA ILE A 158 5.07 16.14 -0.23
C ILE A 158 5.93 16.73 -1.35
N PHE A 159 6.37 15.93 -2.30
CA PHE A 159 7.19 16.39 -3.42
C PHE A 159 6.42 17.39 -4.31
N HIS A 160 5.14 17.13 -4.57
CA HIS A 160 4.29 18.10 -5.28
C HIS A 160 4.17 19.43 -4.53
N GLY A 161 3.99 19.39 -3.21
CA GLY A 161 4.00 20.60 -2.38
C GLY A 161 5.32 21.37 -2.46
N LEU A 162 6.44 20.65 -2.36
CA LEU A 162 7.79 21.25 -2.49
C LEU A 162 8.03 21.87 -3.87
N LEU A 163 7.56 21.22 -4.93
CA LEU A 163 7.63 21.75 -6.30
C LEU A 163 6.84 23.06 -6.42
N LYS A 164 5.64 23.13 -5.86
CA LYS A 164 4.81 24.35 -5.86
C LYS A 164 5.49 25.52 -5.19
N VAL A 165 6.09 25.28 -4.02
CA VAL A 165 6.71 26.35 -3.23
C VAL A 165 8.03 26.80 -3.83
N ARG A 166 8.86 25.86 -4.31
CA ARG A 166 10.24 26.19 -4.74
C ARG A 166 10.38 26.54 -6.21
N HIS A 167 9.48 26.03 -7.05
CA HIS A 167 9.52 26.20 -8.49
C HIS A 167 8.19 26.77 -9.02
N PRO A 168 7.74 27.94 -8.53
CA PRO A 168 6.47 28.54 -8.93
C PRO A 168 6.42 28.86 -10.43
N GLN A 169 7.58 28.99 -11.09
CA GLN A 169 7.67 29.15 -12.54
C GLN A 169 7.10 27.94 -13.31
N LEU A 170 7.21 26.73 -12.77
CA LEU A 170 6.59 25.54 -13.35
C LEU A 170 5.06 25.58 -13.26
N MET A 171 4.53 26.47 -12.41
CA MET A 171 3.11 26.68 -12.15
C MET A 171 2.51 27.83 -12.98
N ARG A 172 3.33 28.73 -13.55
CA ARG A 172 2.89 29.90 -14.34
C ARG A 172 2.64 29.48 -15.78
N ALA A 173 1.84 30.25 -16.51
CA ALA A 173 1.55 30.07 -17.94
C ALA A 173 0.67 28.85 -18.32
N GLY A 174 -0.59 28.83 -17.84
CA GLY A 174 -1.57 27.79 -18.22
C GLY A 174 -1.31 26.42 -17.57
N ALA A 175 -0.26 26.35 -16.74
CA ALA A 175 0.22 25.13 -16.12
C ALA A 175 -0.60 24.70 -14.88
N GLN A 176 -1.40 25.60 -14.28
CA GLN A 176 -2.13 25.28 -13.05
C GLN A 176 -3.13 24.14 -13.24
N ASN A 177 -3.79 24.07 -14.41
CA ASN A 177 -4.61 22.93 -14.78
C ASN A 177 -3.78 21.69 -15.17
N ARG A 178 -2.59 21.89 -15.78
CA ARG A 178 -1.68 20.79 -16.12
C ARG A 178 -1.13 20.11 -14.88
N LEU A 179 -0.79 20.85 -13.83
CA LEU A 179 -0.23 20.27 -12.60
C LEU A 179 -1.26 19.60 -11.70
N ARG A 180 -2.51 20.05 -11.72
CA ARG A 180 -3.61 19.26 -11.10
C ARG A 180 -3.84 17.96 -11.86
N LEU A 181 -3.82 18.00 -13.19
CA LEU A 181 -3.86 16.82 -14.04
C LEU A 181 -2.63 15.92 -13.83
N GLN A 182 -1.46 16.51 -13.53
CA GLN A 182 -0.23 15.77 -13.26
C GLN A 182 -0.23 15.07 -11.91
N ALA A 183 -0.73 15.69 -10.84
CA ALA A 183 -0.83 15.02 -9.55
C ALA A 183 -1.71 13.77 -9.63
N SER A 184 -2.85 13.85 -10.33
CA SER A 184 -3.72 12.69 -10.56
C SER A 184 -3.08 11.66 -11.51
N LEU A 185 -2.28 12.08 -12.48
CA LEU A 185 -1.51 11.17 -13.33
C LEU A 185 -0.44 10.44 -12.50
N TRP A 186 0.33 11.14 -11.67
CA TRP A 186 1.34 10.52 -10.80
C TRP A 186 0.72 9.54 -9.81
N THR A 187 -0.41 9.90 -9.20
CA THR A 187 -1.20 9.00 -8.34
C THR A 187 -1.54 7.70 -9.07
N ARG A 188 -2.01 7.81 -10.31
CA ARG A 188 -2.36 6.64 -11.12
C ARG A 188 -1.14 5.82 -11.51
N GLN A 189 -0.05 6.46 -11.90
CA GLN A 189 1.22 5.78 -12.19
C GLN A 189 1.74 5.03 -10.97
N VAL A 190 1.65 5.62 -9.77
CA VAL A 190 1.99 4.93 -8.50
C VAL A 190 1.12 3.69 -8.30
N GLN A 191 -0.20 3.79 -8.49
CA GLN A 191 -1.11 2.64 -8.34
C GLN A 191 -0.71 1.48 -9.26
N HIS A 192 -0.38 1.76 -10.53
CA HIS A 192 0.12 0.75 -11.45
C HIS A 192 1.47 0.16 -10.98
N CYS A 193 2.41 1.00 -10.60
CA CYS A 193 3.72 0.56 -10.14
C CYS A 193 3.64 -0.30 -8.88
N MET A 194 2.69 -0.04 -7.98
CA MET A 194 2.50 -0.86 -6.78
C MET A 194 2.00 -2.27 -7.08
N ALA A 195 1.39 -2.52 -8.25
CA ALA A 195 1.03 -3.85 -8.70
C ALA A 195 2.21 -4.62 -9.31
N CYS A 196 3.31 -3.95 -9.63
CA CYS A 196 4.49 -4.55 -10.24
C CYS A 196 5.44 -5.12 -9.17
N HIS A 197 5.60 -6.44 -9.15
CA HIS A 197 6.45 -7.13 -8.18
C HIS A 197 7.95 -6.72 -8.26
N GLN A 198 8.43 -6.30 -9.43
CA GLN A 198 9.81 -5.84 -9.59
C GLN A 198 10.06 -4.51 -8.90
N LEU A 199 9.02 -3.68 -8.73
CA LEU A 199 9.13 -2.35 -8.13
C LEU A 199 8.93 -2.35 -6.61
N TRP A 200 8.37 -3.38 -6.00
CA TRP A 200 8.15 -3.40 -4.55
C TRP A 200 9.44 -3.40 -3.72
N GLN A 201 10.59 -3.75 -4.34
CA GLN A 201 11.89 -3.70 -3.67
C GLN A 201 12.36 -2.27 -3.34
N PHE A 202 11.85 -1.28 -4.07
CA PHE A 202 12.20 0.12 -3.85
C PHE A 202 11.27 0.74 -2.81
N LYS A 203 11.84 1.63 -2.00
CA LYS A 203 11.08 2.42 -1.04
C LYS A 203 10.07 3.34 -1.73
N GLY A 204 8.99 3.68 -1.05
CA GLY A 204 7.96 4.56 -1.56
C GLY A 204 8.48 5.94 -1.95
N SER A 205 9.44 6.47 -1.19
CA SER A 205 10.12 7.74 -1.47
C SER A 205 10.87 7.72 -2.82
N ILE A 206 11.55 6.62 -3.11
CA ILE A 206 12.32 6.44 -4.35
C ILE A 206 11.36 6.28 -5.54
N LEU A 207 10.33 5.45 -5.39
CA LEU A 207 9.31 5.23 -6.41
C LEU A 207 8.59 6.54 -6.78
N ALA A 208 8.16 7.30 -5.78
CA ALA A 208 7.51 8.59 -5.99
C ALA A 208 8.42 9.59 -6.72
N LEU A 209 9.70 9.68 -6.30
CA LEU A 209 10.65 10.58 -6.95
C LEU A 209 10.96 10.15 -8.39
N ALA A 210 11.06 8.83 -8.66
CA ALA A 210 11.28 8.31 -10.01
C ALA A 210 10.16 8.70 -10.96
N ILE A 211 8.90 8.52 -10.55
CA ILE A 211 7.72 8.87 -11.34
C ILE A 211 7.68 10.38 -11.62
N ILE A 212 7.88 11.21 -10.58
CA ILE A 212 7.90 12.67 -10.75
C ILE A 212 9.01 13.11 -11.70
N THR A 213 10.20 12.50 -11.59
CA THR A 213 11.34 12.86 -12.44
C THR A 213 11.09 12.54 -13.91
N LEU A 214 10.49 11.37 -14.22
CA LEU A 214 10.12 11.02 -15.59
C LEU A 214 9.17 12.06 -16.22
N GLU A 215 8.24 12.57 -15.46
CA GLU A 215 7.34 13.60 -15.95
C GLU A 215 8.02 14.97 -16.03
N LEU A 216 8.90 15.34 -15.09
CA LEU A 216 9.66 16.59 -15.15
C LEU A 216 10.59 16.64 -16.37
N GLU A 217 11.21 15.53 -16.75
CA GLU A 217 12.04 15.42 -17.97
C GLU A 217 11.26 15.78 -19.25
N ARG A 218 9.97 15.45 -19.27
CA ARG A 218 9.09 15.74 -20.41
C ARG A 218 8.56 17.18 -20.43
N LEU A 219 8.59 17.85 -19.27
CA LEU A 219 7.91 19.13 -19.08
C LEU A 219 8.84 20.34 -19.13
N THR A 220 10.06 20.21 -18.67
CA THR A 220 10.99 21.34 -18.52
C THR A 220 12.43 20.96 -18.83
N PRO A 221 13.15 21.80 -19.59
CA PRO A 221 14.59 21.57 -19.83
C PRO A 221 15.43 21.68 -18.54
N ASP A 222 14.96 22.44 -17.55
CA ASP A 222 15.67 22.66 -16.28
C ASP A 222 15.34 21.59 -15.21
N TRP A 223 14.77 20.47 -15.60
CA TRP A 223 14.35 19.40 -14.69
C TRP A 223 15.46 18.91 -13.77
N PHE A 224 16.70 18.92 -14.22
CA PHE A 224 17.84 18.38 -13.49
C PHE A 224 18.13 19.13 -12.19
N SER A 225 18.01 20.48 -12.19
CA SER A 225 18.19 21.28 -10.97
C SER A 225 17.10 21.01 -9.94
N VAL A 226 15.86 20.86 -10.41
CA VAL A 226 14.69 20.54 -9.60
C VAL A 226 14.83 19.15 -8.97
N PHE A 227 15.17 18.17 -9.79
CA PHE A 227 15.41 16.79 -9.38
C PHE A 227 16.52 16.69 -8.32
N THR A 228 17.68 17.33 -8.56
CA THR A 228 18.83 17.29 -7.64
C THR A 228 18.48 17.86 -6.26
N ASP A 229 17.65 18.91 -6.20
CA ASP A 229 17.19 19.46 -4.92
C ASP A 229 16.29 18.46 -4.17
N LEU A 230 15.34 17.82 -4.86
CA LEU A 230 14.47 16.80 -4.26
C LEU A 230 15.24 15.54 -3.82
N LEU A 231 16.16 15.04 -4.65
CA LEU A 231 17.00 13.88 -4.35
C LEU A 231 17.80 14.09 -3.06
N ARG A 232 18.44 15.27 -2.93
CA ARG A 232 19.23 15.62 -1.75
C ARG A 232 18.36 15.71 -0.50
N LYS A 233 17.17 16.31 -0.59
CA LYS A 233 16.24 16.43 0.53
C LYS A 233 15.69 15.08 0.98
N ALA A 234 15.41 14.19 0.04
CA ALA A 234 14.93 12.85 0.30
C ALA A 234 16.04 11.90 0.78
N GLN A 235 17.31 12.33 0.76
CA GLN A 235 18.48 11.52 1.16
C GLN A 235 18.54 10.17 0.41
N ILE A 236 18.15 10.19 -0.87
CA ILE A 236 18.08 8.98 -1.71
C ILE A 236 19.44 8.77 -2.38
N GLU A 237 19.91 7.52 -2.39
CA GLU A 237 21.13 7.13 -3.09
C GLU A 237 20.92 7.15 -4.61
N SER A 238 21.83 7.81 -5.34
CA SER A 238 21.70 7.99 -6.79
C SER A 238 21.63 6.68 -7.57
N ARG A 239 22.35 5.65 -7.13
CA ARG A 239 22.37 4.34 -7.80
C ARG A 239 21.02 3.65 -7.71
N GLU A 240 20.44 3.60 -6.51
CA GLU A 240 19.14 3.00 -6.25
C GLU A 240 18.03 3.75 -6.99
N PHE A 241 18.12 5.09 -7.03
CA PHE A 241 17.21 5.94 -7.79
C PHE A 241 17.26 5.65 -9.29
N ILE A 242 18.46 5.59 -9.90
CA ILE A 242 18.60 5.36 -11.34
C ILE A 242 17.99 3.99 -11.70
N CYS A 243 18.30 2.95 -10.95
CA CYS A 243 17.75 1.61 -11.17
C CYS A 243 16.20 1.62 -11.08
N CYS A 244 15.64 2.27 -10.06
CA CYS A 244 14.18 2.40 -9.93
C CYS A 244 13.56 3.15 -11.10
N LYS A 245 14.17 4.30 -11.50
CA LYS A 245 13.68 5.13 -12.61
C LYS A 245 13.64 4.37 -13.93
N GLU A 246 14.71 3.62 -14.25
CA GLU A 246 14.78 2.81 -15.47
C GLU A 246 13.67 1.74 -15.48
N MET A 247 13.50 1.03 -14.38
CA MET A 247 12.45 0.00 -14.25
C MET A 247 11.04 0.57 -14.31
N VAL A 248 10.80 1.75 -13.72
CA VAL A 248 9.51 2.46 -13.79
C VAL A 248 9.22 2.90 -15.22
N ASP A 249 10.20 3.48 -15.92
CA ASP A 249 10.03 3.92 -17.31
C ASP A 249 9.74 2.75 -18.25
N GLU A 250 10.47 1.65 -18.13
CA GLU A 250 10.22 0.42 -18.87
C GLU A 250 8.81 -0.13 -18.61
N TYR A 251 8.41 -0.21 -17.35
CA TYR A 251 7.11 -0.73 -16.95
C TYR A 251 5.96 0.15 -17.46
N LEU A 252 6.02 1.47 -17.23
CA LEU A 252 4.98 2.40 -17.69
C LEU A 252 4.91 2.48 -19.21
N THR A 253 6.05 2.39 -19.89
CA THR A 253 6.10 2.36 -21.37
C THR A 253 5.47 1.08 -21.91
N SER A 254 5.68 -0.07 -21.27
CA SER A 254 5.06 -1.34 -21.64
C SER A 254 3.54 -1.29 -21.54
N LEU A 255 3.01 -0.65 -20.50
CA LEU A 255 1.57 -0.42 -20.34
C LEU A 255 0.99 0.51 -21.43
N SER A 256 1.72 1.54 -21.82
CA SER A 256 1.32 2.46 -22.88
C SER A 256 1.30 1.82 -24.26
N LEU A 257 2.22 0.89 -24.52
CA LEU A 257 2.28 0.12 -25.76
C LEU A 257 1.17 -0.93 -25.88
N SER A 258 0.65 -1.44 -24.78
CA SER A 258 -0.47 -2.38 -24.75
C SER A 258 -1.84 -1.72 -24.94
N LEU A 259 -1.91 -0.39 -24.89
CA LEU A 259 -3.13 0.38 -25.20
C LEU A 259 -3.15 0.76 -26.70
N PRO A 260 -4.31 0.73 -27.36
CA PRO A 260 -4.39 1.12 -28.77
C PRO A 260 -3.92 2.56 -28.96
N LYS A 261 -3.14 2.81 -30.02
CA LYS A 261 -2.47 4.11 -30.32
C LYS A 261 -3.38 5.35 -30.39
N ASN A 262 -4.71 5.17 -30.38
CA ASN A 262 -5.72 6.23 -30.42
C ASN A 262 -6.52 6.34 -29.11
N ALA A 263 -6.08 5.73 -28.02
CA ALA A 263 -6.75 5.93 -26.74
C ALA A 263 -6.42 7.35 -26.24
N VAL A 264 -7.33 8.27 -26.49
CA VAL A 264 -7.44 9.49 -25.70
C VAL A 264 -7.57 9.01 -24.25
N TYR A 265 -6.64 9.39 -23.37
CA TYR A 265 -6.70 9.07 -21.95
C TYR A 265 -7.94 9.73 -21.35
N ILE A 266 -9.08 9.10 -21.52
CA ILE A 266 -10.24 9.36 -20.69
C ILE A 266 -9.89 8.74 -19.35
N LEU A 267 -9.58 9.61 -18.38
CA LEU A 267 -9.25 9.27 -17.01
C LEU A 267 -10.51 8.79 -16.28
N ASP A 268 -11.02 7.64 -16.69
CA ASP A 268 -12.12 6.97 -16.02
C ASP A 268 -11.56 5.77 -15.22
N ALA A 269 -11.94 5.70 -13.94
CA ALA A 269 -11.55 4.60 -13.05
C ALA A 269 -11.95 3.21 -13.61
N SER A 270 -12.92 3.17 -14.52
CA SER A 270 -13.37 1.95 -15.21
C SER A 270 -12.37 1.40 -16.23
N SER A 271 -11.39 2.15 -16.69
CA SER A 271 -10.44 1.68 -17.71
C SER A 271 -9.30 0.80 -17.20
N MET A 272 -9.18 0.58 -15.89
CA MET A 272 -8.36 -0.50 -15.31
C MET A 272 -8.97 -1.91 -15.54
N LEU A 273 -10.24 -1.97 -15.97
CA LEU A 273 -11.06 -3.20 -16.00
C LEU A 273 -10.99 -4.00 -17.30
N THR A 274 -10.31 -3.57 -18.34
CA THR A 274 -10.39 -4.22 -19.66
C THR A 274 -9.27 -5.20 -20.01
N PHE A 275 -8.55 -5.74 -19.04
CA PHE A 275 -7.81 -6.98 -19.25
C PHE A 275 -8.66 -8.20 -18.87
N ARG A 276 -9.82 -8.35 -19.52
CA ARG A 276 -10.57 -9.60 -19.49
C ARG A 276 -10.00 -10.51 -20.57
N GLY A 277 -9.02 -11.34 -20.18
CA GLY A 277 -8.64 -12.49 -20.98
C GLY A 277 -9.87 -13.36 -21.19
N GLN A 278 -10.24 -13.58 -22.47
CA GLN A 278 -11.18 -14.62 -22.84
C GLN A 278 -10.61 -15.96 -22.41
N ASP A 279 -11.12 -16.50 -21.32
CA ASP A 279 -11.00 -17.94 -21.05
C ASP A 279 -12.36 -18.60 -21.01
N ARG A 280 -12.41 -19.65 -21.81
CA ARG A 280 -13.57 -20.46 -22.14
C ARG A 280 -13.99 -21.33 -20.99
N ARG A 281 -15.31 -21.40 -20.80
CA ARG A 281 -16.17 -22.52 -20.38
C ARG A 281 -15.47 -23.78 -19.82
N GLY A 282 -15.89 -24.17 -18.65
CA GLY A 282 -15.73 -25.55 -18.20
C GLY A 282 -16.30 -25.83 -16.80
N GLY A 283 -17.50 -26.42 -16.78
CA GLY A 283 -17.84 -27.50 -15.88
C GLY A 283 -18.10 -27.18 -14.40
N GLY A 284 -19.36 -27.20 -14.04
CA GLY A 284 -19.80 -27.23 -12.65
C GLY A 284 -19.33 -28.46 -11.87
N ARG A 285 -19.08 -28.25 -10.57
CA ARG A 285 -19.28 -29.27 -9.53
C ARG A 285 -19.73 -28.58 -8.24
N LYS A 286 -20.94 -28.96 -7.80
CA LYS A 286 -21.41 -28.77 -6.43
C LYS A 286 -20.72 -29.81 -5.56
N ALA A 287 -20.11 -29.42 -4.46
CA ALA A 287 -20.08 -30.13 -3.17
C ALA A 287 -19.07 -29.47 -2.21
N GLY A 288 -19.42 -29.31 -0.96
CA GLY A 288 -18.51 -29.20 0.16
C GLY A 288 -18.37 -27.82 0.80
N ALA A 289 -19.46 -27.25 1.35
CA ALA A 289 -19.40 -26.03 2.14
C ALA A 289 -18.92 -26.20 3.59
N ASP A 290 -18.88 -27.46 4.09
CA ASP A 290 -18.50 -27.72 5.50
C ASP A 290 -17.03 -28.13 5.70
N GLN A 291 -16.39 -28.71 4.69
CA GLN A 291 -14.99 -29.13 4.78
C GLN A 291 -13.98 -27.99 4.64
N ASP A 292 -14.36 -26.90 3.96
CA ASP A 292 -13.48 -25.70 3.80
C ASP A 292 -13.34 -24.86 5.09
N MET A 293 -14.24 -25.05 6.07
CA MET A 293 -14.19 -24.29 7.33
C MET A 293 -13.14 -24.83 8.31
N ASP A 294 -12.99 -26.15 8.41
CA ASP A 294 -12.00 -26.77 9.29
C ASP A 294 -10.57 -26.54 8.79
N ASP A 295 -10.34 -26.58 7.48
CA ASP A 295 -9.04 -26.28 6.86
C ASP A 295 -8.62 -24.81 7.01
N PHE A 296 -9.59 -23.89 7.09
CA PHE A 296 -9.30 -22.48 7.35
C PHE A 296 -8.80 -22.25 8.79
N TYR A 297 -9.38 -22.99 9.75
CA TYR A 297 -8.97 -22.92 11.16
C TYR A 297 -7.57 -23.48 11.38
N ASP A 298 -7.23 -24.62 10.78
CA ASP A 298 -5.91 -25.23 10.91
C ASP A 298 -4.80 -24.37 10.29
N GLY A 299 -5.09 -23.72 9.15
CA GLY A 299 -4.14 -22.80 8.52
C GLY A 299 -3.94 -21.49 9.30
N LEU A 300 -4.97 -21.01 10.03
CA LEU A 300 -4.87 -19.86 10.92
C LEU A 300 -4.09 -20.21 12.20
N CYS A 301 -4.23 -21.42 12.74
CA CYS A 301 -3.42 -21.88 13.86
C CYS A 301 -1.93 -21.85 13.55
N CYS A 302 -1.51 -22.24 12.34
CA CYS A 302 -0.10 -22.14 11.92
C CYS A 302 0.45 -20.68 11.90
N LEU A 303 -0.42 -19.67 11.80
CA LEU A 303 -0.01 -18.25 11.93
C LEU A 303 0.17 -17.81 13.39
N TYR A 304 -0.36 -18.58 14.36
CA TYR A 304 -0.25 -18.29 15.79
C TYR A 304 0.91 -19.04 16.49
N ASP A 305 1.41 -20.16 15.93
CA ASP A 305 2.29 -21.11 16.65
C ASP A 305 3.80 -20.84 16.53
N GLU A 306 4.26 -19.67 16.09
CA GLU A 306 5.69 -19.32 16.15
C GLU A 306 5.99 -18.30 17.27
N GLU A 307 5.72 -18.65 18.55
CA GLU A 307 6.53 -18.11 19.65
C GLU A 307 7.77 -18.99 19.83
N PRO A 308 8.99 -18.39 19.97
CA PRO A 308 10.18 -19.19 20.25
C PRO A 308 10.02 -19.85 21.62
N PRO A 309 10.43 -21.13 21.80
CA PRO A 309 10.27 -21.83 23.06
C PRO A 309 11.04 -21.12 24.16
N MET A 310 10.33 -20.56 25.11
CA MET A 310 10.92 -20.16 26.40
C MET A 310 11.44 -21.42 27.07
N LYS A 311 12.73 -21.42 27.39
CA LYS A 311 13.37 -22.47 28.22
C LYS A 311 12.72 -22.48 29.60
N THR A 312 11.77 -23.40 29.79
CA THR A 312 11.23 -23.68 31.13
C THR A 312 12.26 -24.45 31.94
N GLY A 313 12.91 -23.76 32.86
CA GLY A 313 13.59 -24.41 33.97
C GLY A 313 12.55 -25.11 34.86
N ARG A 314 12.78 -26.41 35.13
CA ARG A 314 11.98 -27.23 36.02
C ARG A 314 12.06 -26.63 37.46
N HIS A 315 10.90 -26.27 38.00
CA HIS A 315 10.65 -26.37 39.46
C HIS A 315 9.20 -26.83 39.66
N GLY A 316 9.06 -27.79 40.57
CA GLY A 316 7.88 -28.57 40.87
C GLY A 316 6.75 -27.80 41.57
N PRO A 317 5.64 -28.47 41.87
CA PRO A 317 4.36 -27.84 42.17
C PRO A 317 4.30 -27.37 43.62
N GLN A 318 3.88 -26.15 43.86
CA GLN A 318 3.35 -25.70 45.16
C GLN A 318 2.00 -25.00 44.92
N ASP A 319 0.97 -25.65 45.46
CA ASP A 319 -0.33 -25.09 45.80
C ASP A 319 -0.18 -23.79 46.60
N MET A 320 -0.83 -22.74 46.20
CA MET A 320 -1.31 -21.68 47.10
C MET A 320 -2.45 -20.88 46.43
N THR A 321 -3.64 -21.21 46.83
CA THR A 321 -4.83 -20.35 46.77
C THR A 321 -4.60 -19.10 47.64
N SER A 322 -4.83 -17.93 47.08
CA SER A 322 -5.08 -16.72 47.86
C SER A 322 -5.99 -15.73 47.13
N PRO A 323 -7.02 -15.20 47.79
CA PRO A 323 -8.03 -14.34 47.20
C PRO A 323 -7.58 -12.89 47.11
N CYS A 324 -8.13 -12.15 46.11
CA CYS A 324 -7.96 -10.71 45.95
C CYS A 324 -8.44 -9.91 47.15
N PRO A 325 -7.74 -8.83 47.57
CA PRO A 325 -8.19 -7.91 48.59
C PRO A 325 -9.21 -6.87 48.01
N PRO A 326 -10.16 -6.39 48.82
CA PRO A 326 -11.18 -5.44 48.40
C PRO A 326 -10.66 -4.00 48.35
N LEU A 327 -11.19 -3.23 47.39
CA LEU A 327 -10.96 -1.79 47.22
C LEU A 327 -11.57 -1.00 48.37
N GLN A 328 -10.77 -0.13 49.01
CA GLN A 328 -11.23 0.86 50.00
C GLN A 328 -11.58 2.19 49.28
N PRO A 329 -12.62 2.90 49.73
CA PRO A 329 -12.95 4.21 49.19
C PRO A 329 -12.10 5.31 49.83
N SER A 330 -11.59 6.21 49.00
CA SER A 330 -10.88 7.42 49.40
C SER A 330 -11.83 8.49 49.94
N GLN A 331 -11.43 9.05 51.04
CA GLN A 331 -11.95 10.31 51.60
C GLN A 331 -11.34 11.50 50.86
#